data_838becc66cb74732ceeabf4a7e3cd8f2
#
_entry.id   838becc66cb74732ceeabf4a7e3cd8f2
#
_cell.length_a   1.000
_cell.length_b   1.000
_cell.length_c   1.000
_cell.angle_alpha   90.00
_cell.angle_beta   90.00
_cell.angle_gamma   90.00
#
_symmetry.space_group_name_H-M   'P 1'
#
loop_
_entity.id
_entity.type
_entity.pdbx_description
1 polymer ?
#
loop_
_entity_poly.entity_id
_entity_poly.type
_entity_poly.pdbx_seq_one_letter_code
_entity_poly.pdbx_strand_id
1 'polypeptide(L)'
;MTRADMIGGLLLSAFFGAALWEASSFQYGTEFAPGPGFAPVWLSAIGLCVSLMIAVHGMRAMRSGEDSEQAAPGLEVRGLVRVALTLLGLVAMVLLVKPLGLVASILLFLLYLTLVVQRHGVASAVGASVGTVVFVYVVFVYFLDVPVPTGPLGF
;
A
#
# COMPACT_ATOMS: atom_id res chain seq x y z
N MET A 1 -10.13 19.52 -8.47
CA MET A 1 -9.52 18.61 -7.48
C MET A 1 -10.36 18.48 -6.20
N THR A 2 -10.96 19.52 -5.71
CA THR A 2 -11.64 19.59 -4.41
C THR A 2 -12.72 18.55 -4.11
N ARG A 3 -13.62 18.23 -5.08
CA ARG A 3 -14.67 17.19 -4.87
C ARG A 3 -14.09 15.78 -4.82
N ALA A 4 -13.10 15.50 -5.66
CA ALA A 4 -12.43 14.20 -5.67
C ALA A 4 -11.63 13.97 -4.39
N ASP A 5 -10.94 15.01 -3.89
CA ASP A 5 -10.18 14.96 -2.64
C ASP A 5 -11.10 14.76 -1.42
N MET A 6 -12.26 15.45 -1.41
CA MET A 6 -13.26 15.27 -0.36
C MET A 6 -13.81 13.84 -0.35
N ILE A 7 -14.26 13.34 -1.50
CA ILE A 7 -14.83 11.98 -1.63
C ILE A 7 -13.77 10.94 -1.31
N GLY A 8 -12.58 11.07 -1.89
CA GLY A 8 -11.45 10.17 -1.64
C GLY A 8 -11.02 10.17 -0.17
N GLY A 9 -10.92 11.35 0.44
CA GLY A 9 -10.60 11.50 1.85
C GLY A 9 -11.66 10.86 2.77
N LEU A 10 -12.95 11.02 2.46
CA LEU A 10 -14.04 10.38 3.22
C LEU A 10 -14.02 8.85 3.08
N LEU A 11 -13.84 8.33 1.87
CA LEU A 11 -13.75 6.88 1.64
C LEU A 11 -12.55 6.27 2.36
N LEU A 12 -11.39 6.92 2.27
CA LEU A 12 -10.19 6.49 3.00
C LEU A 12 -10.38 6.59 4.52
N SER A 13 -11.06 7.63 5.01
CA SER A 13 -11.36 7.76 6.45
C SER A 13 -12.27 6.63 6.93
N ALA A 14 -13.29 6.27 6.15
CA ALA A 14 -14.16 5.13 6.46
C ALA A 14 -13.37 3.81 6.47
N PHE A 15 -12.49 3.61 5.50
CA PHE A 15 -11.63 2.43 5.42
C PHE A 15 -10.67 2.33 6.61
N PHE A 16 -9.92 3.40 6.91
CA PHE A 16 -8.99 3.40 8.04
C PHE A 16 -9.70 3.36 9.39
N GLY A 17 -10.91 3.93 9.49
CA GLY A 17 -11.76 3.81 10.68
C GLY A 17 -12.19 2.36 10.93
N ALA A 18 -12.65 1.65 9.90
CA ALA A 18 -12.98 0.23 9.98
C ALA A 18 -11.74 -0.63 10.29
N ALA A 19 -10.61 -0.33 9.65
CA ALA A 19 -9.35 -1.02 9.92
C ALA A 19 -8.87 -0.80 11.36
N LEU A 20 -9.02 0.41 11.90
CA LEU A 20 -8.68 0.72 13.29
C LEU A 20 -9.58 -0.02 14.26
N TRP A 21 -10.87 -0.09 13.97
CA TRP A 21 -11.83 -0.87 14.74
C TRP A 21 -11.43 -2.35 14.81
N GLU A 22 -11.16 -2.96 13.68
CA GLU A 22 -10.70 -4.35 13.61
C GLU A 22 -9.36 -4.55 14.31
N ALA A 23 -8.41 -3.64 14.09
CA ALA A 23 -7.08 -3.68 14.71
C ALA A 23 -7.14 -3.59 16.24
N SER A 24 -8.14 -2.90 16.80
CA SER A 24 -8.33 -2.79 18.25
C SER A 24 -8.71 -4.12 18.93
N SER A 25 -9.18 -5.09 18.17
CA SER A 25 -9.49 -6.44 18.67
C SER A 25 -8.25 -7.33 18.82
N PHE A 26 -7.13 -6.95 18.18
CA PHE A 26 -5.88 -7.71 18.31
C PHE A 26 -5.15 -7.33 19.59
N GLN A 27 -4.40 -8.30 20.12
CA GLN A 27 -3.57 -8.07 21.30
C GLN A 27 -2.49 -7.02 20.98
N TYR A 28 -2.56 -5.86 21.66
CA TYR A 28 -1.69 -4.71 21.39
C TYR A 28 -0.23 -4.98 21.77
N GLY A 29 -0.01 -5.69 22.85
CA GLY A 29 1.34 -6.01 23.32
C GLY A 29 1.35 -6.95 24.50
N THR A 30 2.55 -7.44 24.81
CA THR A 30 2.90 -8.14 26.05
C THR A 30 3.80 -7.25 26.88
N GLU A 31 4.10 -7.64 28.13
CA GLU A 31 4.97 -6.86 29.03
C GLU A 31 6.39 -6.62 28.45
N PHE A 32 6.83 -7.44 27.48
CA PHE A 32 8.18 -7.42 26.95
C PHE A 32 8.28 -7.09 25.44
N ALA A 33 7.19 -7.12 24.68
CA ALA A 33 7.24 -6.89 23.24
C ALA A 33 5.92 -6.34 22.67
N PRO A 34 5.99 -5.55 21.57
CA PRO A 34 4.80 -5.15 20.80
C PRO A 34 4.09 -6.40 20.25
N GLY A 35 2.77 -6.47 20.45
CA GLY A 35 1.94 -7.57 19.92
C GLY A 35 1.53 -7.37 18.46
N PRO A 36 0.81 -8.33 17.88
CA PRO A 36 0.37 -8.30 16.50
C PRO A 36 -0.57 -7.12 16.18
N GLY A 37 -1.24 -6.55 17.18
CA GLY A 37 -2.10 -5.38 17.03
C GLY A 37 -1.36 -4.04 16.97
N PHE A 38 -0.09 -3.99 17.39
CA PHE A 38 0.67 -2.73 17.48
C PHE A 38 0.77 -2.02 16.11
N ALA A 39 1.30 -2.69 15.10
CA ALA A 39 1.51 -2.10 13.79
C ALA A 39 0.18 -1.74 13.08
N PRO A 40 -0.84 -2.61 13.02
CA PRO A 40 -2.13 -2.28 12.43
C PRO A 40 -2.82 -1.09 13.10
N VAL A 41 -2.77 -0.97 14.42
CA VAL A 41 -3.38 0.16 15.15
C VAL A 41 -2.71 1.47 14.77
N TRP A 42 -1.38 1.55 14.81
CA TRP A 42 -0.65 2.77 14.46
C TRP A 42 -0.82 3.16 12.99
N LEU A 43 -0.72 2.20 12.08
CA LEU A 43 -0.93 2.44 10.64
C LEU A 43 -2.34 2.95 10.35
N SER A 44 -3.36 2.33 10.95
CA SER A 44 -4.75 2.75 10.78
C SER A 44 -5.01 4.13 11.40
N ALA A 45 -4.46 4.42 12.57
CA ALA A 45 -4.60 5.71 13.23
C ALA A 45 -3.96 6.84 12.40
N ILE A 46 -2.73 6.64 11.93
CA ILE A 46 -2.03 7.62 11.07
C ILE A 46 -2.80 7.79 9.75
N GLY A 47 -3.22 6.69 9.12
CA GLY A 47 -4.01 6.70 7.90
C GLY A 47 -5.33 7.43 8.06
N LEU A 48 -6.01 7.25 9.19
CA LEU A 48 -7.25 7.96 9.53
C LEU A 48 -7.00 9.47 9.69
N CYS A 49 -5.95 9.86 10.41
CA CYS A 49 -5.60 11.28 10.56
C CYS A 49 -5.31 11.95 9.21
N VAL A 50 -4.50 11.32 8.37
CA VAL A 50 -4.14 11.86 7.05
C VAL A 50 -5.37 11.95 6.14
N SER A 51 -6.21 10.92 6.10
CA SER A 51 -7.41 10.91 5.26
C SER A 51 -8.45 11.95 5.72
N LEU A 52 -8.61 12.18 7.02
CA LEU A 52 -9.44 13.25 7.56
C LEU A 52 -8.89 14.64 7.20
N MET A 53 -7.57 14.82 7.24
CA MET A 53 -6.96 16.08 6.79
C MET A 53 -7.25 16.36 5.32
N ILE A 54 -7.16 15.35 4.46
CA ILE A 54 -7.49 15.46 3.03
C ILE A 54 -8.97 15.81 2.86
N ALA A 55 -9.88 15.13 3.57
CA ALA A 55 -11.31 15.41 3.51
C ALA A 55 -11.64 16.82 3.94
N VAL A 56 -11.08 17.29 5.08
CA VAL A 56 -11.29 18.64 5.61
C VAL A 56 -10.72 19.70 4.65
N HIS A 57 -9.53 19.44 4.06
CA HIS A 57 -8.94 20.33 3.07
C HIS A 57 -9.82 20.46 1.82
N GLY A 58 -10.32 19.35 1.29
CA GLY A 58 -11.27 19.33 0.19
C GLY A 58 -12.58 20.09 0.53
N MET A 59 -13.14 19.91 1.72
CA MET A 59 -14.33 20.65 2.16
C MET A 59 -14.09 22.16 2.30
N ARG A 60 -12.93 22.57 2.84
CA ARG A 60 -12.58 23.99 2.97
C ARG A 60 -12.41 24.66 1.62
N ALA A 61 -11.71 24.01 0.70
CA ALA A 61 -11.49 24.52 -0.64
C ALA A 61 -12.81 24.68 -1.43
N MET A 62 -13.78 23.79 -1.22
CA MET A 62 -15.14 23.97 -1.78
C MET A 62 -15.89 25.17 -1.19
N ARG A 63 -15.67 25.49 0.09
CA ARG A 63 -16.34 26.63 0.75
C ARG A 63 -15.72 27.97 0.37
N SER A 64 -14.43 28.02 0.10
CA SER A 64 -13.72 29.26 -0.28
C SER A 64 -13.93 29.68 -1.73
N GLY A 65 -14.71 28.93 -2.52
CA GLY A 65 -14.97 29.27 -3.92
C GLY A 65 -13.71 29.20 -4.80
N GLU A 66 -12.63 28.68 -4.30
CA GLU A 66 -11.44 28.31 -5.07
C GLU A 66 -11.75 27.04 -5.88
N ASP A 67 -12.78 27.13 -6.72
CA ASP A 67 -12.89 26.28 -7.88
C ASP A 67 -11.72 26.68 -8.80
N SER A 68 -10.52 26.27 -8.41
CA SER A 68 -9.43 26.24 -9.35
C SER A 68 -9.91 25.36 -10.50
N GLU A 69 -10.14 26.00 -11.63
CA GLU A 69 -10.39 25.41 -12.96
C GLU A 69 -9.19 24.57 -13.46
N GLN A 70 -8.43 24.01 -12.54
CA GLN A 70 -7.66 22.83 -12.88
C GLN A 70 -8.68 21.69 -12.90
N ALA A 71 -9.32 21.55 -14.06
CA ALA A 71 -10.07 20.36 -14.41
C ALA A 71 -9.36 19.18 -13.77
N ALA A 72 -10.05 18.49 -12.86
CA ALA A 72 -9.59 17.16 -12.43
C ALA A 72 -9.15 16.48 -13.72
N PRO A 73 -7.88 16.04 -13.87
CA PRO A 73 -7.49 15.35 -15.08
C PRO A 73 -8.57 14.32 -15.29
N GLY A 74 -9.39 14.54 -16.35
CA GLY A 74 -10.60 13.75 -16.57
C GLY A 74 -10.13 12.32 -16.39
N LEU A 75 -10.88 11.48 -15.70
CA LEU A 75 -10.51 10.09 -15.41
C LEU A 75 -9.88 9.51 -16.67
N GLU A 76 -8.56 9.74 -16.79
CA GLU A 76 -7.85 9.25 -17.96
C GLU A 76 -7.98 7.75 -17.89
N VAL A 77 -8.65 7.16 -18.87
CA VAL A 77 -8.79 5.71 -18.99
C VAL A 77 -7.45 5.02 -18.74
N ARG A 78 -6.34 5.65 -19.16
CA ARG A 78 -4.97 5.20 -18.87
C ARG A 78 -4.64 5.17 -17.38
N GLY A 79 -5.10 6.15 -16.60
CA GLY A 79 -4.91 6.18 -15.16
C GLY A 79 -5.68 5.05 -14.47
N LEU A 80 -6.96 4.88 -14.83
CA LEU A 80 -7.80 3.78 -14.34
C LEU A 80 -7.22 2.41 -14.67
N VAL A 81 -6.75 2.22 -15.91
CA VAL A 81 -6.10 0.97 -16.34
C VAL A 81 -4.83 0.70 -15.52
N ARG A 82 -4.00 1.72 -15.24
CA ARG A 82 -2.82 1.54 -14.38
C ARG A 82 -3.20 1.10 -12.97
N VAL A 83 -4.20 1.73 -12.37
CA VAL A 83 -4.70 1.35 -11.04
C VAL A 83 -5.23 -0.08 -11.06
N ALA A 84 -6.06 -0.44 -12.04
CA ALA A 84 -6.60 -1.79 -12.18
C ALA A 84 -5.49 -2.84 -12.35
N LEU A 85 -4.49 -2.58 -13.19
CA LEU A 85 -3.34 -3.45 -13.38
C LEU A 85 -2.53 -3.60 -12.07
N THR A 86 -2.32 -2.51 -11.34
CA THR A 86 -1.62 -2.57 -10.05
C THR A 86 -2.36 -3.41 -9.03
N LEU A 87 -3.68 -3.22 -8.91
CA LEU A 87 -4.52 -4.03 -8.02
C LEU A 87 -4.54 -5.50 -8.42
N LEU A 88 -4.64 -5.79 -9.73
CA LEU A 88 -4.55 -7.16 -10.23
C LEU A 88 -3.23 -7.82 -9.88
N GLY A 89 -2.12 -7.10 -10.07
CA GLY A 89 -0.79 -7.56 -9.68
C GLY A 89 -0.65 -7.82 -8.18
N LEU A 90 -1.24 -6.94 -7.36
CA LEU A 90 -1.25 -7.11 -5.91
C LEU A 90 -2.02 -8.35 -5.48
N VAL A 91 -3.20 -8.57 -6.05
CA VAL A 91 -4.00 -9.79 -5.79
C VAL A 91 -3.23 -11.03 -6.22
N ALA A 92 -2.64 -11.00 -7.42
CA ALA A 92 -1.81 -12.10 -7.91
C ALA A 92 -0.62 -12.38 -6.97
N MET A 93 0.06 -11.34 -6.49
CA MET A 93 1.14 -11.47 -5.51
C MET A 93 0.67 -12.20 -4.25
N VAL A 94 -0.46 -11.79 -3.66
CA VAL A 94 -0.99 -12.42 -2.43
C VAL A 94 -1.31 -13.91 -2.66
N LEU A 95 -1.89 -14.25 -3.81
CA LEU A 95 -2.17 -15.65 -4.18
C LEU A 95 -0.89 -16.48 -4.38
N LEU A 96 0.17 -15.84 -4.88
CA LEU A 96 1.47 -16.47 -5.15
C LEU A 96 2.33 -16.66 -3.89
N VAL A 97 2.05 -15.96 -2.79
CA VAL A 97 2.82 -16.12 -1.55
C VAL A 97 2.83 -17.56 -1.05
N LYS A 98 1.68 -18.25 -1.10
CA LYS A 98 1.59 -19.65 -0.65
C LYS A 98 2.41 -20.63 -1.49
N PRO A 99 2.34 -20.62 -2.86
CA PRO A 99 3.09 -21.57 -3.68
C PRO A 99 4.54 -21.18 -3.92
N LEU A 100 4.92 -19.90 -3.91
CA LEU A 100 6.27 -19.45 -4.27
C LEU A 100 7.08 -18.90 -3.08
N GLY A 101 6.42 -18.61 -1.98
CA GLY A 101 7.03 -17.90 -0.87
C GLY A 101 6.93 -16.36 -1.01
N LEU A 102 7.21 -15.67 0.09
CA LEU A 102 7.06 -14.22 0.15
C LEU A 102 8.09 -13.48 -0.73
N VAL A 103 9.35 -13.90 -0.66
CA VAL A 103 10.47 -13.25 -1.35
C VAL A 103 10.31 -13.31 -2.87
N ALA A 104 9.99 -14.49 -3.41
CA ALA A 104 9.78 -14.67 -4.85
C ALA A 104 8.51 -13.90 -5.32
N SER A 105 7.45 -13.89 -4.52
CA SER A 105 6.23 -13.16 -4.86
C SER A 105 6.44 -11.65 -4.91
N ILE A 106 7.21 -11.08 -3.98
CA ILE A 106 7.59 -9.66 -4.01
C ILE A 106 8.43 -9.35 -5.24
N LEU A 107 9.42 -10.20 -5.55
CA LEU A 107 10.27 -10.00 -6.74
C LEU A 107 9.45 -9.96 -8.02
N LEU A 108 8.56 -10.94 -8.22
CA LEU A 108 7.68 -11.00 -9.38
C LEU A 108 6.74 -9.82 -9.47
N PHE A 109 6.16 -9.41 -8.35
CA PHE A 109 5.28 -8.24 -8.29
C PHE A 109 6.01 -6.95 -8.65
N LEU A 110 7.22 -6.73 -8.13
CA LEU A 110 8.01 -5.55 -8.45
C LEU A 110 8.46 -5.52 -9.91
N LEU A 111 8.87 -6.66 -10.47
CA LEU A 111 9.16 -6.78 -11.89
C LEU A 111 7.92 -6.49 -12.76
N TYR A 112 6.79 -7.06 -12.40
CA TYR A 112 5.52 -6.76 -13.07
C TYR A 112 5.17 -5.28 -13.00
N LEU A 113 5.24 -4.68 -11.81
CA LEU A 113 4.90 -3.27 -11.60
C LEU A 113 5.79 -2.34 -12.43
N THR A 114 7.10 -2.59 -12.43
CA THR A 114 8.07 -1.73 -13.12
C THR A 114 8.07 -1.92 -14.62
N LEU A 115 7.92 -3.15 -15.12
CA LEU A 115 7.94 -3.44 -16.55
C LEU A 115 6.60 -3.21 -17.24
N VAL A 116 5.52 -3.67 -16.63
CA VAL A 116 4.19 -3.67 -17.27
C VAL A 116 3.41 -2.39 -16.96
N VAL A 117 3.37 -1.99 -15.70
CA VAL A 117 2.55 -0.84 -15.28
C VAL A 117 3.28 0.48 -15.53
N GLN A 118 4.54 0.58 -15.11
CA GLN A 118 5.35 1.80 -15.22
C GLN A 118 6.13 1.89 -16.54
N ARG A 119 6.33 0.76 -17.22
CA ARG A 119 7.07 0.68 -18.50
C ARG A 119 8.50 1.23 -18.45
N HIS A 120 9.20 0.99 -17.35
CA HIS A 120 10.61 1.34 -17.22
C HIS A 120 11.50 0.37 -18.00
N GLY A 121 12.73 0.81 -18.28
CA GLY A 121 13.71 -0.05 -18.92
C GLY A 121 14.07 -1.28 -18.06
N VAL A 122 14.35 -2.41 -18.71
CA VAL A 122 14.60 -3.70 -18.05
C VAL A 122 15.71 -3.62 -17.00
N ALA A 123 16.80 -2.93 -17.29
CA ALA A 123 17.93 -2.79 -16.35
C ALA A 123 17.50 -2.07 -15.05
N SER A 124 16.71 -0.98 -15.17
CA SER A 124 16.18 -0.25 -14.02
C SER A 124 15.18 -1.09 -13.24
N ALA A 125 14.31 -1.82 -13.95
CA ALA A 125 13.30 -2.68 -13.32
C ALA A 125 13.96 -3.82 -12.51
N VAL A 126 14.94 -4.49 -13.08
CA VAL A 126 15.68 -5.58 -12.41
C VAL A 126 16.46 -5.02 -11.22
N GLY A 127 17.19 -3.91 -11.40
CA GLY A 127 17.97 -3.29 -10.34
C GLY A 127 17.10 -2.86 -9.14
N ALA A 128 15.97 -2.20 -9.40
CA ALA A 128 15.04 -1.77 -8.36
C ALA A 128 14.38 -2.97 -7.65
N SER A 129 13.94 -3.98 -8.41
CA SER A 129 13.26 -5.15 -7.84
C SER A 129 14.21 -5.99 -7.00
N VAL A 130 15.39 -6.29 -7.51
CA VAL A 130 16.41 -7.06 -6.77
C VAL A 130 16.89 -6.28 -5.55
N GLY A 131 17.18 -4.97 -5.69
CA GLY A 131 17.60 -4.14 -4.59
C GLY A 131 16.57 -4.10 -3.45
N THR A 132 15.29 -3.96 -3.78
CA THR A 132 14.21 -3.98 -2.79
C THR A 132 14.09 -5.34 -2.11
N VAL A 133 14.16 -6.44 -2.86
CA VAL A 133 14.09 -7.80 -2.31
C VAL A 133 15.26 -8.09 -1.39
N VAL A 134 16.48 -7.73 -1.80
CA VAL A 134 17.67 -7.87 -0.96
C VAL A 134 17.53 -7.05 0.32
N PHE A 135 17.06 -5.82 0.22
CA PHE A 135 16.81 -4.96 1.39
C PHE A 135 15.80 -5.60 2.34
N VAL A 136 14.65 -6.04 1.83
CA VAL A 136 13.61 -6.71 2.63
C VAL A 136 14.17 -7.98 3.30
N TYR A 137 14.87 -8.81 2.56
CA TYR A 137 15.47 -10.03 3.09
C TYR A 137 16.47 -9.74 4.21
N VAL A 138 17.40 -8.83 3.98
CA VAL A 138 18.42 -8.46 4.97
C VAL A 138 17.77 -7.87 6.22
N VAL A 139 16.82 -6.95 6.07
CA VAL A 139 16.20 -6.30 7.22
C VAL A 139 15.31 -7.27 8.00
N PHE A 140 14.41 -7.97 7.32
CA PHE A 140 13.39 -8.76 8.03
C PHE A 140 13.89 -10.15 8.43
N VAL A 141 14.67 -10.81 7.59
CA VAL A 141 15.14 -12.16 7.87
C VAL A 141 16.43 -12.15 8.66
N TYR A 142 17.42 -11.35 8.24
CA TYR A 142 18.73 -11.35 8.88
C TYR A 142 18.80 -10.51 10.17
N PHE A 143 18.22 -9.28 10.17
CA PHE A 143 18.27 -8.41 11.35
C PHE A 143 17.14 -8.62 12.35
N LEU A 144 15.92 -8.87 11.86
CA LEU A 144 14.74 -8.99 12.71
C LEU A 144 14.38 -10.44 13.04
N ASP A 145 15.03 -11.43 12.40
CA ASP A 145 14.76 -12.87 12.58
C ASP A 145 13.26 -13.22 12.46
N VAL A 146 12.58 -12.50 11.56
CA VAL A 146 11.13 -12.71 11.32
C VAL A 146 10.95 -13.95 10.45
N PRO A 147 10.18 -14.96 10.91
CA PRO A 147 9.89 -16.13 10.09
C PRO A 147 9.02 -15.71 8.90
N VAL A 148 9.62 -15.65 7.71
CA VAL A 148 8.88 -15.40 6.48
C VAL A 148 8.36 -16.71 5.89
N PRO A 149 7.14 -16.71 5.30
CA PRO A 149 6.63 -17.90 4.63
C PRO A 149 7.53 -18.27 3.46
N THR A 150 8.27 -19.36 3.64
CA THR A 150 9.08 -19.96 2.59
C THR A 150 8.22 -20.83 1.69
N GLY A 151 8.39 -20.68 0.38
CA GLY A 151 7.72 -21.56 -0.57
C GLY A 151 8.36 -22.96 -0.61
N PRO A 152 7.85 -23.87 -1.45
CA PRO A 152 8.40 -25.20 -1.62
C PRO A 152 9.85 -25.22 -2.11
N LEU A 153 10.38 -24.09 -2.54
CA LEU A 153 11.79 -23.92 -2.93
C LEU A 153 12.70 -23.52 -1.76
N GLY A 154 12.17 -23.34 -0.53
CA GLY A 154 12.96 -23.11 0.68
C GLY A 154 13.40 -21.66 0.91
N PHE A 155 12.91 -20.69 0.11
CA PHE A 155 13.18 -19.27 0.27
C PHE A 155 11.96 -18.40 0.00
#